data_eb8a3034da860a8017590d2144c63489
#
_entry.id   eb8a3034da860a8017590d2144c63489
#
_cell.length_a   1.000
_cell.length_b   1.000
_cell.length_c   1.000
_cell.angle_alpha   90.00
_cell.angle_beta   90.00
_cell.angle_gamma   90.00
#
_symmetry.space_group_name_H-M   'P 1'
#
loop_
_entity.id
_entity.type
_entity.pdbx_description
1 polymer ?
#
loop_
_entity_poly.entity_id
_entity_poly.type
_entity_poly.pdbx_seq_one_letter_code
_entity_poly.pdbx_strand_id
1 'polypeptide(L)'
;MTTGADTLRHHAPAAADSLDAVVGTLWSDVATYGLTEIVASCTAASADLLHLDPLVAHSIPGRGTGALTADDEAVRAFALQACLDVASVTPGQRSAFLAAGGSHAGTLAAALWVGEFVPRTRAGLDALFGSGPGPSGTAVPVPGGLWPALDGLIRTVPALDALDPVTSELVRLRGARQHNCRLCRSLRNRTALRAGATEDDFAALDNYEDSGLTPLQRAALQFTDAMIWTPGRISESTIMALAAAATPAQQVELVLDITRNALNKVAVGLGADAAHVAEGVELYEVAPDGSLHYGLDPD
;
A
#
# COMPACT_ATOMS: atom_id res chain seq x y z
N MET A 1 -10.55 -19.21 17.13
CA MET A 1 -10.14 -17.81 16.98
C MET A 1 -10.34 -17.47 15.51
N THR A 2 -10.96 -16.35 15.20
CA THR A 2 -11.05 -15.81 13.83
C THR A 2 -9.67 -15.32 13.42
N THR A 3 -9.23 -15.63 12.21
CA THR A 3 -7.93 -15.16 11.68
C THR A 3 -8.04 -13.81 11.02
N GLY A 4 -6.92 -13.17 10.70
CA GLY A 4 -6.88 -11.93 9.91
C GLY A 4 -7.60 -12.08 8.57
N ALA A 5 -7.39 -13.19 7.88
CA ALA A 5 -8.07 -13.48 6.61
C ALA A 5 -9.59 -13.64 6.76
N ASP A 6 -10.05 -14.34 7.82
CA ASP A 6 -11.47 -14.52 8.09
C ASP A 6 -12.14 -13.18 8.42
N THR A 7 -11.46 -12.36 9.22
CA THR A 7 -11.96 -11.04 9.64
C THR A 7 -12.03 -10.07 8.44
N LEU A 8 -11.02 -10.10 7.56
CA LEU A 8 -11.02 -9.35 6.30
C LEU A 8 -12.23 -9.73 5.44
N ARG A 9 -12.45 -11.03 5.19
CA ARG A 9 -13.58 -11.51 4.40
C ARG A 9 -14.94 -11.18 5.02
N HIS A 10 -15.02 -11.14 6.35
CA HIS A 10 -16.25 -10.80 7.05
C HIS A 10 -16.60 -9.31 6.91
N HIS A 11 -15.63 -8.42 7.09
CA HIS A 11 -15.86 -6.97 7.13
C HIS A 11 -15.68 -6.25 5.78
N ALA A 12 -14.85 -6.81 4.89
CA ALA A 12 -14.54 -6.22 3.58
C ALA A 12 -14.45 -7.29 2.47
N PRO A 13 -15.54 -8.04 2.18
CA PRO A 13 -15.48 -9.17 1.24
C PRO A 13 -15.03 -8.76 -0.18
N ALA A 14 -15.49 -7.63 -0.71
CA ALA A 14 -15.11 -7.15 -2.03
C ALA A 14 -13.61 -6.79 -2.10
N ALA A 15 -13.05 -6.19 -1.04
CA ALA A 15 -11.62 -5.90 -0.97
C ALA A 15 -10.78 -7.18 -0.82
N ALA A 16 -11.28 -8.17 -0.07
CA ALA A 16 -10.64 -9.48 0.03
C ALA A 16 -10.57 -10.19 -1.34
N ASP A 17 -11.67 -10.19 -2.08
CA ASP A 17 -11.72 -10.77 -3.42
C ASP A 17 -10.79 -10.02 -4.41
N SER A 18 -10.75 -8.69 -4.32
CA SER A 18 -9.84 -7.86 -5.13
C SER A 18 -8.37 -8.13 -4.77
N LEU A 19 -8.04 -8.32 -3.50
CA LEU A 19 -6.69 -8.66 -3.06
C LEU A 19 -6.26 -10.04 -3.56
N ASP A 20 -7.15 -11.04 -3.49
CA ASP A 20 -6.93 -12.37 -4.07
C ASP A 20 -6.72 -12.29 -5.58
N ALA A 21 -7.51 -11.46 -6.29
CA ALA A 21 -7.37 -11.24 -7.72
C ALA A 21 -6.03 -10.60 -8.09
N VAL A 22 -5.56 -9.62 -7.31
CA VAL A 22 -4.22 -9.01 -7.48
C VAL A 22 -3.12 -10.07 -7.36
N VAL A 23 -3.18 -10.91 -6.32
CA VAL A 23 -2.19 -11.98 -6.11
C VAL A 23 -2.26 -13.05 -7.21
N GLY A 24 -3.46 -13.46 -7.61
CA GLY A 24 -3.65 -14.43 -8.70
C GLY A 24 -3.17 -13.91 -10.05
N THR A 25 -3.29 -12.59 -10.28
CA THR A 25 -2.87 -11.95 -11.54
C THR A 25 -1.36 -11.72 -11.58
N LEU A 26 -0.72 -11.40 -10.45
CA LEU A 26 0.70 -11.05 -10.36
C LEU A 26 1.57 -12.04 -11.13
N TRP A 27 1.54 -13.32 -10.75
CA TRP A 27 2.47 -14.31 -11.29
C TRP A 27 2.20 -14.65 -12.75
N SER A 28 0.93 -14.62 -13.17
CA SER A 28 0.52 -14.78 -14.56
C SER A 28 1.01 -13.63 -15.43
N ASP A 29 0.88 -12.41 -14.95
CA ASP A 29 1.26 -11.21 -15.72
C ASP A 29 2.79 -11.11 -15.87
N VAL A 30 3.55 -11.24 -14.78
CA VAL A 30 5.03 -11.18 -14.85
C VAL A 30 5.62 -12.34 -15.68
N ALA A 31 4.96 -13.52 -15.71
CA ALA A 31 5.39 -14.64 -16.54
C ALA A 31 5.27 -14.31 -18.04
N THR A 32 4.26 -13.56 -18.44
CA THR A 32 4.05 -13.13 -19.83
C THR A 32 5.23 -12.30 -20.36
N TYR A 33 5.92 -11.58 -19.46
CA TYR A 33 7.05 -10.72 -19.82
C TYR A 33 8.42 -11.31 -19.42
N GLY A 34 8.46 -12.55 -18.94
CA GLY A 34 9.70 -13.20 -18.50
C GLY A 34 10.30 -12.61 -17.20
N LEU A 35 9.48 -11.91 -16.39
CA LEU A 35 9.93 -11.19 -15.18
C LEU A 35 9.76 -12.00 -13.88
N THR A 36 9.31 -13.25 -13.97
CA THR A 36 8.96 -14.06 -12.79
C THR A 36 10.11 -14.24 -11.81
N GLU A 37 11.31 -14.57 -12.31
CA GLU A 37 12.48 -14.85 -11.44
C GLU A 37 12.94 -13.59 -10.69
N ILE A 38 13.05 -12.47 -11.37
CA ILE A 38 13.51 -11.23 -10.74
C ILE A 38 12.47 -10.70 -9.73
N VAL A 39 11.18 -10.76 -10.05
CA VAL A 39 10.11 -10.37 -9.13
C VAL A 39 10.10 -11.28 -7.91
N ALA A 40 10.19 -12.60 -8.07
CA ALA A 40 10.25 -13.55 -6.96
C ALA A 40 11.49 -13.33 -6.07
N SER A 41 12.65 -13.06 -6.68
CA SER A 41 13.89 -12.74 -5.95
C SER A 41 13.75 -11.46 -5.14
N CYS A 42 13.20 -10.38 -5.74
CA CYS A 42 12.99 -9.11 -5.04
C CYS A 42 11.94 -9.24 -3.93
N THR A 43 10.83 -9.96 -4.18
CA THR A 43 9.78 -10.23 -3.18
C THR A 43 10.35 -10.96 -1.95
N ALA A 44 11.16 -12.01 -2.18
CA ALA A 44 11.80 -12.74 -1.09
C ALA A 44 12.77 -11.86 -0.29
N ALA A 45 13.59 -11.06 -0.99
CA ALA A 45 14.55 -10.16 -0.35
C ALA A 45 13.86 -9.02 0.43
N SER A 46 12.76 -8.46 -0.09
CA SER A 46 11.96 -7.46 0.60
C SER A 46 11.31 -8.02 1.86
N ALA A 47 10.77 -9.24 1.77
CA ALA A 47 10.15 -9.92 2.91
C ALA A 47 11.19 -10.20 4.02
N ASP A 48 12.38 -10.65 3.67
CA ASP A 48 13.49 -10.88 4.61
C ASP A 48 13.86 -9.58 5.35
N LEU A 49 14.05 -8.48 4.63
CA LEU A 49 14.33 -7.16 5.20
C LEU A 49 13.26 -6.69 6.19
N LEU A 50 12.01 -7.00 5.92
CA LEU A 50 10.85 -6.56 6.71
C LEU A 50 10.45 -7.58 7.79
N HIS A 51 11.13 -8.73 7.85
CA HIS A 51 10.77 -9.85 8.72
C HIS A 51 9.34 -10.37 8.48
N LEU A 52 8.99 -10.54 7.21
CA LEU A 52 7.69 -11.02 6.74
C LEU A 52 7.82 -12.35 6.01
N ASP A 53 6.71 -13.08 5.94
CA ASP A 53 6.60 -14.22 5.02
C ASP A 53 6.46 -13.68 3.59
N PRO A 54 7.29 -14.15 2.63
CA PRO A 54 7.22 -13.69 1.26
C PRO A 54 5.94 -14.16 0.56
N LEU A 55 5.49 -13.38 -0.41
CA LEU A 55 4.46 -13.81 -1.34
C LEU A 55 5.08 -14.85 -2.30
N VAL A 56 4.62 -16.10 -2.21
CA VAL A 56 5.20 -17.23 -2.94
C VAL A 56 4.45 -17.47 -4.25
N ALA A 57 5.19 -17.63 -5.34
CA ALA A 57 4.62 -18.13 -6.59
C ALA A 57 4.37 -19.64 -6.49
N HIS A 58 3.13 -20.07 -6.72
CA HIS A 58 2.74 -21.48 -6.61
C HIS A 58 3.35 -22.38 -7.70
N SER A 59 3.95 -21.82 -8.73
CA SER A 59 4.52 -22.56 -9.86
C SER A 59 5.65 -21.78 -10.52
N ILE A 60 6.80 -21.67 -9.86
CA ILE A 60 8.03 -21.26 -10.56
C ILE A 60 8.74 -22.54 -11.01
N PRO A 61 8.86 -22.81 -12.33
CA PRO A 61 9.72 -23.88 -12.79
C PRO A 61 11.16 -23.50 -12.45
N GLY A 62 11.81 -24.34 -11.65
CA GLY A 62 13.22 -24.34 -11.36
C GLY A 62 13.89 -22.99 -11.16
N ARG A 63 14.19 -22.63 -9.93
CA ARG A 63 15.00 -21.46 -9.60
C ARG A 63 16.33 -21.57 -10.35
N GLY A 64 16.54 -20.73 -11.36
CA GLY A 64 17.84 -20.62 -12.01
C GLY A 64 18.87 -20.21 -10.97
N THR A 65 19.94 -20.98 -10.82
CA THR A 65 21.07 -20.69 -9.92
C THR A 65 22.12 -19.78 -10.61
N GLY A 66 21.68 -19.06 -11.66
CA GLY A 66 22.55 -18.13 -12.39
C GLY A 66 22.91 -16.89 -11.56
N ALA A 67 24.09 -16.33 -11.82
CA ALA A 67 24.44 -15.02 -11.28
C ALA A 67 23.46 -13.97 -11.84
N LEU A 68 23.10 -12.98 -11.01
CA LEU A 68 22.27 -11.85 -11.45
C LEU A 68 22.99 -11.10 -12.58
N THR A 69 22.22 -10.67 -13.58
CA THR A 69 22.72 -9.75 -14.62
C THR A 69 22.83 -8.33 -14.04
N ALA A 70 23.47 -7.42 -14.75
CA ALA A 70 23.54 -6.01 -14.36
C ALA A 70 22.14 -5.37 -14.29
N ASP A 71 21.23 -5.78 -15.17
CA ASP A 71 19.84 -5.33 -15.16
C ASP A 71 19.08 -5.87 -13.94
N ASP A 72 19.26 -7.14 -13.58
CA ASP A 72 18.67 -7.73 -12.37
C ASP A 72 19.17 -7.02 -11.10
N GLU A 73 20.45 -6.66 -11.05
CA GLU A 73 21.03 -5.90 -9.94
C GLU A 73 20.40 -4.49 -9.84
N ALA A 74 20.16 -3.81 -10.97
CA ALA A 74 19.52 -2.51 -10.99
C ALA A 74 18.06 -2.59 -10.50
N VAL A 75 17.31 -3.60 -10.94
CA VAL A 75 15.94 -3.88 -10.48
C VAL A 75 15.94 -4.18 -8.99
N ARG A 76 16.84 -5.04 -8.51
CA ARG A 76 16.93 -5.41 -7.10
C ARG A 76 17.30 -4.20 -6.22
N ALA A 77 18.28 -3.39 -6.63
CA ALA A 77 18.69 -2.20 -5.88
C ALA A 77 17.52 -1.19 -5.74
N PHE A 78 16.76 -0.98 -6.82
CA PHE A 78 15.56 -0.16 -6.79
C PHE A 78 14.47 -0.76 -5.86
N ALA A 79 14.19 -2.07 -6.00
CA ALA A 79 13.16 -2.75 -5.22
C ALA A 79 13.42 -2.66 -3.72
N LEU A 80 14.66 -2.93 -3.29
CA LEU A 80 15.03 -2.89 -1.88
C LEU A 80 15.02 -1.48 -1.32
N GLN A 81 15.49 -0.48 -2.08
CA GLN A 81 15.41 0.92 -1.66
C GLN A 81 13.96 1.38 -1.57
N ALA A 82 13.12 1.09 -2.58
CA ALA A 82 11.70 1.43 -2.54
C ALA A 82 10.96 0.71 -1.42
N CYS A 83 11.33 -0.52 -1.10
CA CYS A 83 10.78 -1.29 0.02
C CYS A 83 11.07 -0.62 1.37
N LEU A 84 12.32 -0.26 1.63
CA LEU A 84 12.76 0.35 2.90
C LEU A 84 12.30 1.80 3.01
N ASP A 85 12.61 2.61 2.02
CA ASP A 85 12.28 4.03 1.96
C ASP A 85 12.23 4.51 0.51
N VAL A 86 11.04 4.58 -0.04
CA VAL A 86 10.84 5.02 -1.43
C VAL A 86 11.22 6.49 -1.65
N ALA A 87 11.16 7.32 -0.59
CA ALA A 87 11.55 8.73 -0.67
C ALA A 87 13.06 8.90 -0.96
N SER A 88 13.86 7.89 -0.58
CA SER A 88 15.30 7.88 -0.76
C SER A 88 15.77 7.20 -2.06
N VAL A 89 14.85 6.81 -2.96
CA VAL A 89 15.20 6.33 -4.31
C VAL A 89 15.89 7.44 -5.08
N THR A 90 17.17 7.25 -5.39
CA THR A 90 17.98 8.25 -6.09
C THR A 90 17.61 8.34 -7.58
N PRO A 91 17.89 9.48 -8.26
CA PRO A 91 17.73 9.59 -9.71
C PRO A 91 18.52 8.52 -10.48
N GLY A 92 19.70 8.13 -10.00
CA GLY A 92 20.54 7.08 -10.61
C GLY A 92 19.88 5.70 -10.53
N GLN A 93 19.36 5.32 -9.34
CA GLN A 93 18.64 4.05 -9.16
C GLN A 93 17.39 4.01 -10.05
N ARG A 94 16.62 5.12 -10.09
CA ARG A 94 15.44 5.22 -10.95
C ARG A 94 15.77 5.07 -12.42
N SER A 95 16.80 5.77 -12.91
CA SER A 95 17.23 5.69 -14.31
C SER A 95 17.69 4.28 -14.67
N ALA A 96 18.46 3.61 -13.80
CA ALA A 96 18.92 2.24 -14.01
C ALA A 96 17.74 1.26 -14.04
N PHE A 97 16.79 1.39 -13.12
CA PHE A 97 15.57 0.59 -13.08
C PHE A 97 14.72 0.76 -14.36
N LEU A 98 14.51 2.02 -14.80
CA LEU A 98 13.73 2.30 -16.01
C LEU A 98 14.43 1.75 -17.26
N ALA A 99 15.76 1.80 -17.33
CA ALA A 99 16.51 1.23 -18.43
C ALA A 99 16.41 -0.31 -18.44
N ALA A 100 16.57 -0.95 -17.27
CA ALA A 100 16.46 -2.41 -17.14
C ALA A 100 15.03 -2.92 -17.42
N GLY A 101 14.00 -2.22 -16.96
CA GLY A 101 12.59 -2.59 -17.18
C GLY A 101 12.08 -2.26 -18.58
N GLY A 102 12.69 -1.30 -19.28
CA GLY A 102 12.28 -0.87 -20.62
C GLY A 102 10.79 -0.56 -20.70
N SER A 103 10.10 -1.12 -21.70
CA SER A 103 8.64 -0.95 -21.88
C SER A 103 7.80 -1.58 -20.77
N HIS A 104 8.39 -2.45 -19.93
CA HIS A 104 7.70 -3.16 -18.85
C HIS A 104 7.99 -2.55 -17.46
N ALA A 105 8.72 -1.44 -17.37
CA ALA A 105 9.11 -0.81 -16.11
C ALA A 105 7.91 -0.49 -15.20
N GLY A 106 6.79 -0.03 -15.77
CA GLY A 106 5.56 0.22 -15.02
C GLY A 106 4.96 -1.06 -14.42
N THR A 107 4.83 -2.12 -15.20
CA THR A 107 4.34 -3.43 -14.73
C THR A 107 5.29 -4.02 -13.69
N LEU A 108 6.59 -3.92 -13.92
CA LEU A 108 7.61 -4.38 -12.98
C LEU A 108 7.52 -3.63 -11.65
N ALA A 109 7.38 -2.30 -11.66
CA ALA A 109 7.21 -1.51 -10.45
C ALA A 109 5.93 -1.88 -9.68
N ALA A 110 4.82 -2.10 -10.37
CA ALA A 110 3.58 -2.57 -9.78
C ALA A 110 3.73 -3.98 -9.17
N ALA A 111 4.40 -4.89 -9.87
CA ALA A 111 4.67 -6.25 -9.39
C ALA A 111 5.54 -6.25 -8.12
N LEU A 112 6.58 -5.41 -8.09
CA LEU A 112 7.45 -5.23 -6.91
C LEU A 112 6.66 -4.66 -5.73
N TRP A 113 5.75 -3.70 -5.97
CA TRP A 113 4.87 -3.19 -4.94
C TRP A 113 3.94 -4.27 -4.39
N VAL A 114 3.32 -5.08 -5.24
CA VAL A 114 2.46 -6.20 -4.78
C VAL A 114 3.27 -7.19 -3.93
N GLY A 115 4.48 -7.55 -4.40
CA GLY A 115 5.37 -8.46 -3.69
C GLY A 115 5.83 -7.95 -2.31
N GLU A 116 5.86 -6.64 -2.13
CA GLU A 116 6.23 -5.98 -0.86
C GLU A 116 5.01 -5.69 0.02
N PHE A 117 3.94 -5.12 -0.56
CA PHE A 117 2.87 -4.54 0.25
C PHE A 117 1.77 -5.53 0.63
N VAL A 118 1.51 -6.56 -0.16
CA VAL A 118 0.59 -7.64 0.22
C VAL A 118 1.06 -8.39 1.47
N PRO A 119 2.35 -8.77 1.61
CA PRO A 119 2.88 -9.28 2.88
C PRO A 119 2.71 -8.33 4.08
N ARG A 120 2.87 -7.00 3.89
CA ARG A 120 2.63 -6.00 4.94
C ARG A 120 1.15 -5.97 5.36
N THR A 121 0.24 -5.98 4.38
CA THR A 121 -1.21 -6.03 4.63
C THR A 121 -1.59 -7.26 5.45
N ARG A 122 -1.06 -8.43 5.06
CA ARG A 122 -1.25 -9.66 5.81
C ARG A 122 -0.72 -9.56 7.23
N ALA A 123 0.51 -9.07 7.41
CA ALA A 123 1.13 -8.94 8.72
C ALA A 123 0.33 -8.00 9.63
N GLY A 124 -0.20 -6.88 9.11
CA GLY A 124 -1.09 -5.98 9.86
C GLY A 124 -2.37 -6.67 10.32
N LEU A 125 -3.04 -7.43 9.44
CA LEU A 125 -4.24 -8.21 9.79
C LEU A 125 -3.92 -9.33 10.79
N ASP A 126 -2.82 -10.05 10.57
CA ASP A 126 -2.41 -11.15 11.45
C ASP A 126 -2.02 -10.65 12.85
N ALA A 127 -1.41 -9.48 12.94
CA ALA A 127 -1.07 -8.84 14.22
C ALA A 127 -2.33 -8.48 15.03
N LEU A 128 -3.39 -8.05 14.36
CA LEU A 128 -4.65 -7.64 15.02
C LEU A 128 -5.56 -8.82 15.35
N PHE A 129 -5.63 -9.84 14.49
CA PHE A 129 -6.66 -10.89 14.58
C PHE A 129 -6.11 -12.32 14.68
N GLY A 130 -4.80 -12.47 14.60
CA GLY A 130 -4.13 -13.77 14.57
C GLY A 130 -3.91 -14.31 13.15
N SER A 131 -2.87 -15.11 13.02
CA SER A 131 -2.42 -15.65 11.74
C SER A 131 -3.40 -16.65 11.14
N GLY A 132 -3.54 -16.60 9.82
CA GLY A 132 -4.37 -17.48 9.02
C GLY A 132 -3.78 -17.74 7.63
N PRO A 133 -4.47 -18.51 6.77
CA PRO A 133 -4.04 -18.69 5.39
C PRO A 133 -4.02 -17.35 4.68
N GLY A 134 -2.90 -17.05 3.99
CA GLY A 134 -2.77 -15.84 3.17
C GLY A 134 -3.68 -15.88 1.93
N PRO A 135 -3.69 -14.80 1.13
CA PRO A 135 -4.37 -14.76 -0.15
C PRO A 135 -4.00 -15.98 -0.97
N SER A 136 -5.00 -16.69 -1.49
CA SER A 136 -4.79 -18.06 -2.02
C SER A 136 -3.96 -18.11 -3.31
N GLY A 137 -3.79 -16.99 -4.01
CA GLY A 137 -3.11 -16.96 -5.31
C GLY A 137 -3.74 -17.85 -6.38
N THR A 138 -4.86 -18.51 -6.05
CA THR A 138 -5.62 -19.39 -6.93
C THR A 138 -6.77 -18.66 -7.64
N ALA A 139 -6.96 -17.37 -7.36
CA ALA A 139 -7.93 -16.55 -8.04
C ALA A 139 -7.61 -16.49 -9.56
N VAL A 140 -8.67 -16.48 -10.37
CA VAL A 140 -8.53 -16.35 -11.81
C VAL A 140 -7.89 -15.00 -12.13
N PRO A 141 -6.81 -14.97 -12.94
CA PRO A 141 -6.17 -13.73 -13.33
C PRO A 141 -7.16 -12.75 -13.99
N VAL A 142 -7.04 -11.48 -13.64
CA VAL A 142 -7.88 -10.42 -14.21
C VAL A 142 -7.48 -10.17 -15.66
N PRO A 143 -8.42 -10.14 -16.61
CA PRO A 143 -8.12 -9.76 -17.99
C PRO A 143 -7.48 -8.37 -18.09
N GLY A 144 -6.42 -8.24 -18.86
CA GLY A 144 -5.65 -6.98 -18.99
C GLY A 144 -4.49 -6.84 -18.02
N GLY A 145 -4.28 -7.83 -17.13
CA GLY A 145 -3.09 -7.93 -16.29
C GLY A 145 -3.18 -7.21 -14.94
N LEU A 146 -2.02 -6.92 -14.38
CA LEU A 146 -1.88 -6.45 -12.99
C LEU A 146 -2.52 -5.08 -12.73
N TRP A 147 -2.44 -4.15 -13.68
CA TRP A 147 -2.99 -2.80 -13.49
C TRP A 147 -4.52 -2.79 -13.34
N PRO A 148 -5.32 -3.49 -14.18
CA PRO A 148 -6.75 -3.67 -13.94
C PRO A 148 -7.08 -4.36 -12.61
N ALA A 149 -6.27 -5.32 -12.18
CA ALA A 149 -6.46 -5.95 -10.87
C ALA A 149 -6.24 -4.96 -9.71
N LEU A 150 -5.20 -4.14 -9.80
CA LEU A 150 -4.92 -3.06 -8.83
C LEU A 150 -6.00 -1.97 -8.84
N ASP A 151 -6.51 -1.58 -10.02
CA ASP A 151 -7.63 -0.63 -10.12
C ASP A 151 -8.87 -1.16 -9.39
N GLY A 152 -9.16 -2.47 -9.52
CA GLY A 152 -10.22 -3.12 -8.74
C GLY A 152 -10.04 -2.94 -7.24
N LEU A 153 -8.84 -3.19 -6.70
CA LEU A 153 -8.53 -2.99 -5.27
C LEU A 153 -8.65 -1.52 -4.86
N ILE A 154 -8.11 -0.60 -5.67
CA ILE A 154 -8.17 0.85 -5.40
C ILE A 154 -9.61 1.34 -5.30
N ARG A 155 -10.53 0.78 -6.08
CA ARG A 155 -11.95 1.19 -6.11
C ARG A 155 -12.78 0.56 -5.01
N THR A 156 -12.43 -0.65 -4.54
CA THR A 156 -13.22 -1.33 -3.49
C THR A 156 -12.97 -0.79 -2.10
N VAL A 157 -11.75 -0.33 -1.79
CA VAL A 157 -11.40 0.16 -0.45
C VAL A 157 -12.17 1.43 -0.07
N PRO A 158 -12.30 2.46 -0.93
CA PRO A 158 -13.03 3.68 -0.57
C PRO A 158 -14.53 3.52 -0.40
N ALA A 159 -15.10 2.35 -0.72
CA ALA A 159 -16.50 2.02 -0.44
C ALA A 159 -16.73 1.54 1.01
N LEU A 160 -15.66 1.36 1.79
CA LEU A 160 -15.72 1.08 3.21
C LEU A 160 -16.05 2.38 3.96
N ASP A 161 -16.81 2.27 5.05
CA ASP A 161 -17.37 3.42 5.80
C ASP A 161 -17.35 3.21 7.32
N ALA A 162 -16.54 2.26 7.82
CA ALA A 162 -16.40 2.00 9.25
C ALA A 162 -15.57 3.08 9.95
N LEU A 163 -14.55 3.65 9.26
CA LEU A 163 -13.81 4.81 9.72
C LEU A 163 -14.53 6.10 9.33
N ASP A 164 -14.41 7.11 10.18
CA ASP A 164 -14.87 8.45 9.82
C ASP A 164 -13.93 9.08 8.76
N PRO A 165 -14.46 9.97 7.90
CA PRO A 165 -13.67 10.55 6.81
C PRO A 165 -12.44 11.34 7.27
N VAL A 166 -12.46 11.92 8.48
CA VAL A 166 -11.32 12.67 9.03
C VAL A 166 -10.18 11.70 9.34
N THR A 167 -10.50 10.59 10.02
CA THR A 167 -9.51 9.56 10.36
C THR A 167 -8.89 8.95 9.10
N SER A 168 -9.69 8.57 8.09
CA SER A 168 -9.18 8.04 6.81
C SER A 168 -8.27 9.04 6.09
N GLU A 169 -8.61 10.35 6.10
CA GLU A 169 -7.76 11.37 5.48
C GLU A 169 -6.46 11.61 6.24
N LEU A 170 -6.48 11.58 7.59
CA LEU A 170 -5.26 11.66 8.41
C LEU A 170 -4.31 10.48 8.11
N VAL A 171 -4.83 9.26 8.03
CA VAL A 171 -4.06 8.05 7.67
C VAL A 171 -3.46 8.19 6.27
N ARG A 172 -4.25 8.65 5.29
CA ARG A 172 -3.78 8.88 3.92
C ARG A 172 -2.64 9.91 3.88
N LEU A 173 -2.81 11.04 4.57
CA LEU A 173 -1.80 12.10 4.62
C LEU A 173 -0.55 11.67 5.38
N ARG A 174 -0.69 10.86 6.44
CA ARG A 174 0.47 10.29 7.14
C ARG A 174 1.29 9.43 6.19
N GLY A 175 0.68 8.51 5.47
CA GLY A 175 1.34 7.70 4.44
C GLY A 175 1.98 8.56 3.34
N ALA A 176 1.29 9.62 2.88
CA ALA A 176 1.81 10.56 1.90
C ALA A 176 3.09 11.28 2.38
N ARG A 177 3.17 11.64 3.67
CA ARG A 177 4.37 12.24 4.28
C ARG A 177 5.50 11.23 4.41
N GLN A 178 5.21 10.02 4.90
CA GLN A 178 6.20 8.96 5.07
C GLN A 178 6.84 8.56 3.73
N HIS A 179 6.05 8.46 2.67
CA HIS A 179 6.54 8.15 1.32
C HIS A 179 7.05 9.39 0.54
N ASN A 180 6.91 10.59 1.11
CA ASN A 180 7.24 11.88 0.47
C ASN A 180 6.56 12.07 -0.89
N CYS A 181 5.32 11.60 -1.04
CA CYS A 181 4.53 11.73 -2.26
C CYS A 181 4.07 13.18 -2.44
N ARG A 182 4.62 13.90 -3.42
CA ARG A 182 4.32 15.32 -3.68
C ARG A 182 2.85 15.53 -4.05
N LEU A 183 2.32 14.71 -4.97
CA LEU A 183 0.92 14.72 -5.35
C LEU A 183 0.02 14.48 -4.13
N CYS A 184 0.27 13.39 -3.39
CA CYS A 184 -0.61 13.01 -2.29
C CYS A 184 -0.62 14.05 -1.15
N ARG A 185 0.50 14.73 -0.94
CA ARG A 185 0.61 15.80 0.09
C ARG A 185 -0.12 17.08 -0.31
N SER A 186 -0.26 17.35 -1.61
CA SER A 186 -0.98 18.52 -2.13
C SER A 186 -2.49 18.33 -2.21
N LEU A 187 -3.01 17.12 -1.91
CA LEU A 187 -4.43 16.81 -1.97
C LEU A 187 -5.11 16.92 -0.60
N ARG A 188 -6.38 17.35 -0.61
CA ARG A 188 -7.28 17.31 0.56
C ARG A 188 -8.61 16.67 0.16
N ASN A 189 -9.07 15.72 0.96
CA ASN A 189 -10.38 15.12 0.76
C ASN A 189 -11.49 16.09 1.18
N ARG A 190 -12.35 16.51 0.24
CA ARG A 190 -13.46 17.43 0.51
C ARG A 190 -14.45 16.84 1.51
N THR A 191 -14.71 15.53 1.47
CA THR A 191 -15.59 14.87 2.44
C THR A 191 -15.04 14.95 3.87
N ALA A 192 -13.72 14.80 4.04
CA ALA A 192 -13.09 14.97 5.35
C ALA A 192 -13.19 16.42 5.86
N LEU A 193 -12.98 17.41 4.98
CA LEU A 193 -13.14 18.83 5.35
C LEU A 193 -14.58 19.14 5.75
N ARG A 194 -15.57 18.63 5.02
CA ARG A 194 -17.00 18.76 5.39
C ARG A 194 -17.35 18.05 6.70
N ALA A 195 -16.65 16.98 7.03
CA ALA A 195 -16.77 16.28 8.32
C ALA A 195 -16.05 16.99 9.47
N GLY A 196 -15.42 18.13 9.20
CA GLY A 196 -14.81 18.99 10.21
C GLY A 196 -13.28 18.88 10.32
N ALA A 197 -12.60 18.18 9.42
CA ALA A 197 -11.13 18.19 9.36
C ALA A 197 -10.62 19.61 9.10
N THR A 198 -9.53 19.98 9.78
CA THR A 198 -8.90 21.30 9.68
C THR A 198 -7.44 21.18 9.27
N GLU A 199 -6.85 22.28 8.77
CA GLU A 199 -5.42 22.31 8.50
C GLU A 199 -4.57 22.14 9.77
N ASP A 200 -5.10 22.47 10.95
CA ASP A 200 -4.44 22.22 12.24
C ASP A 200 -4.36 20.71 12.54
N ASP A 201 -5.42 19.94 12.23
CA ASP A 201 -5.38 18.48 12.33
C ASP A 201 -4.34 17.88 11.39
N PHE A 202 -4.26 18.40 10.18
CA PHE A 202 -3.25 17.95 9.21
C PHE A 202 -1.84 18.39 9.61
N ALA A 203 -1.65 19.56 10.22
CA ALA A 203 -0.37 19.99 10.75
C ALA A 203 0.09 19.10 11.92
N ALA A 204 -0.84 18.62 12.73
CA ALA A 204 -0.56 17.75 13.87
C ALA A 204 0.05 16.39 13.50
N LEU A 205 -0.04 15.96 12.22
CA LEU A 205 0.45 14.65 11.77
C LEU A 205 1.94 14.40 12.03
N ASP A 206 2.77 15.42 12.16
CA ASP A 206 4.20 15.23 12.41
C ASP A 206 4.52 15.00 13.90
N ASN A 207 3.60 15.43 14.80
CA ASN A 207 3.69 15.27 16.25
C ASN A 207 2.35 14.79 16.83
N TYR A 208 1.70 13.83 16.16
CA TYR A 208 0.35 13.40 16.50
C TYR A 208 0.22 12.82 17.92
N GLU A 209 1.29 12.30 18.48
CA GLU A 209 1.32 11.71 19.82
C GLU A 209 0.93 12.73 20.90
N ASP A 210 1.44 13.96 20.78
CA ASP A 210 1.21 15.08 21.72
C ASP A 210 0.12 16.05 21.22
N SER A 211 -0.70 15.64 20.24
CA SER A 211 -1.71 16.49 19.63
C SER A 211 -3.09 16.36 20.29
N GLY A 212 -4.01 17.26 19.90
CA GLY A 212 -5.42 17.19 20.27
C GLY A 212 -6.25 16.13 19.53
N LEU A 213 -5.64 15.29 18.69
CA LEU A 213 -6.33 14.22 17.95
C LEU A 213 -6.97 13.21 18.91
N THR A 214 -8.07 12.59 18.47
CA THR A 214 -8.78 11.58 19.27
C THR A 214 -7.91 10.35 19.55
N PRO A 215 -8.24 9.53 20.56
CA PRO A 215 -7.51 8.27 20.81
C PRO A 215 -7.50 7.32 19.60
N LEU A 216 -8.61 7.26 18.84
CA LEU A 216 -8.68 6.47 17.61
C LEU A 216 -7.71 7.00 16.55
N GLN A 217 -7.72 8.31 16.30
CA GLN A 217 -6.84 8.93 15.30
C GLN A 217 -5.36 8.71 15.64
N ARG A 218 -4.96 8.93 16.91
CA ARG A 218 -3.58 8.67 17.32
C ARG A 218 -3.18 7.19 17.17
N ALA A 219 -4.04 6.26 17.60
CA ALA A 219 -3.77 4.83 17.46
C ALA A 219 -3.70 4.40 15.98
N ALA A 220 -4.56 4.94 15.12
CA ALA A 220 -4.54 4.70 13.68
C ALA A 220 -3.24 5.19 13.03
N LEU A 221 -2.76 6.39 13.41
CA LEU A 221 -1.50 6.94 12.90
C LEU A 221 -0.29 6.14 13.38
N GLN A 222 -0.27 5.74 14.65
CA GLN A 222 0.78 4.87 15.19
C GLN A 222 0.83 3.51 14.50
N PHE A 223 -0.33 2.92 14.21
CA PHE A 223 -0.43 1.67 13.47
C PHE A 223 0.00 1.84 12.00
N THR A 224 -0.33 2.99 11.38
CA THR A 224 0.13 3.36 10.04
C THR A 224 1.65 3.39 9.97
N ASP A 225 2.31 4.05 10.91
CA ASP A 225 3.77 4.08 10.99
C ASP A 225 4.36 2.68 11.17
N ALA A 226 3.78 1.87 12.05
CA ALA A 226 4.25 0.51 12.28
C ALA A 226 4.12 -0.37 11.02
N MET A 227 3.02 -0.28 10.27
CA MET A 227 2.86 -0.99 8.99
C MET A 227 3.85 -0.51 7.92
N ILE A 228 4.23 0.76 7.92
CA ILE A 228 5.18 1.32 6.94
C ILE A 228 6.62 0.94 7.32
N TRP A 229 7.01 1.05 8.57
CA TRP A 229 8.41 0.95 8.96
C TRP A 229 8.83 -0.39 9.57
N THR A 230 7.93 -1.03 10.31
CA THR A 230 8.24 -2.26 11.09
C THR A 230 7.13 -3.32 10.98
N PRO A 231 6.63 -3.66 9.77
CA PRO A 231 5.44 -4.49 9.63
C PRO A 231 5.57 -5.88 10.23
N GLY A 232 6.77 -6.48 10.19
CA GLY A 232 7.02 -7.80 10.81
C GLY A 232 7.28 -7.74 12.33
N ARG A 233 7.23 -6.54 12.93
CA ARG A 233 7.53 -6.31 14.35
C ARG A 233 6.64 -5.22 14.94
N ILE A 234 5.35 -5.20 14.58
CA ILE A 234 4.38 -4.28 15.19
C ILE A 234 4.34 -4.55 16.68
N SER A 235 4.57 -3.52 17.50
CA SER A 235 4.64 -3.68 18.95
C SER A 235 3.31 -4.06 19.56
N GLU A 236 3.32 -4.86 20.63
CA GLU A 236 2.10 -5.22 21.37
C GLU A 236 1.35 -3.97 21.86
N SER A 237 2.07 -2.94 22.29
CA SER A 237 1.47 -1.67 22.71
C SER A 237 0.71 -0.97 21.58
N THR A 238 1.23 -0.98 20.35
CA THR A 238 0.54 -0.43 19.17
C THR A 238 -0.73 -1.23 18.85
N ILE A 239 -0.64 -2.57 18.88
CA ILE A 239 -1.78 -3.45 18.65
C ILE A 239 -2.87 -3.22 19.70
N MET A 240 -2.49 -3.18 20.98
CA MET A 240 -3.43 -2.97 22.09
C MET A 240 -4.07 -1.58 22.05
N ALA A 241 -3.32 -0.52 21.71
CA ALA A 241 -3.85 0.82 21.58
C ALA A 241 -4.93 0.90 20.49
N LEU A 242 -4.69 0.28 19.32
CA LEU A 242 -5.67 0.24 18.26
C LEU A 242 -6.87 -0.64 18.62
N ALA A 243 -6.65 -1.80 19.22
CA ALA A 243 -7.73 -2.71 19.64
C ALA A 243 -8.65 -2.08 20.69
N ALA A 244 -8.11 -1.21 21.56
CA ALA A 244 -8.90 -0.48 22.55
C ALA A 244 -9.70 0.70 21.96
N ALA A 245 -9.24 1.27 20.84
CA ALA A 245 -9.82 2.48 20.26
C ALA A 245 -10.72 2.22 19.05
N ALA A 246 -10.59 1.06 18.38
CA ALA A 246 -11.24 0.76 17.10
C ALA A 246 -12.00 -0.58 17.13
N THR A 247 -13.15 -0.62 16.48
CA THR A 247 -13.88 -1.88 16.22
C THR A 247 -13.13 -2.74 15.20
N PRO A 248 -13.40 -4.06 15.11
CA PRO A 248 -12.80 -4.92 14.09
C PRO A 248 -13.01 -4.43 12.66
N ALA A 249 -14.18 -3.88 12.33
CA ALA A 249 -14.44 -3.29 11.01
C ALA A 249 -13.53 -2.09 10.73
N GLN A 250 -13.37 -1.18 11.70
CA GLN A 250 -12.46 -0.03 11.59
C GLN A 250 -10.99 -0.46 11.46
N GLN A 251 -10.58 -1.50 12.17
CA GLN A 251 -9.22 -2.04 12.07
C GLN A 251 -8.94 -2.63 10.68
N VAL A 252 -9.91 -3.37 10.11
CA VAL A 252 -9.81 -3.90 8.73
C VAL A 252 -9.71 -2.78 7.72
N GLU A 253 -10.61 -1.78 7.81
CA GLU A 253 -10.60 -0.63 6.91
C GLU A 253 -9.29 0.15 7.01
N LEU A 254 -8.77 0.38 8.22
CA LEU A 254 -7.47 1.03 8.43
C LEU A 254 -6.33 0.30 7.68
N VAL A 255 -6.24 -1.02 7.82
CA VAL A 255 -5.22 -1.83 7.13
C VAL A 255 -5.35 -1.69 5.61
N LEU A 256 -6.57 -1.69 5.09
CA LEU A 256 -6.85 -1.56 3.66
C LEU A 256 -6.57 -0.13 3.16
N ASP A 257 -6.91 0.90 3.93
CA ASP A 257 -6.58 2.29 3.63
C ASP A 257 -5.07 2.51 3.54
N ILE A 258 -4.31 1.98 4.50
CA ILE A 258 -2.84 2.04 4.44
C ILE A 258 -2.34 1.33 3.18
N THR A 259 -2.87 0.14 2.87
CA THR A 259 -2.49 -0.64 1.69
C THR A 259 -2.77 0.12 0.40
N ARG A 260 -3.99 0.63 0.23
CA ARG A 260 -4.41 1.41 -0.93
C ARG A 260 -3.55 2.66 -1.11
N ASN A 261 -3.38 3.43 -0.04
CA ASN A 261 -2.62 4.67 -0.08
C ASN A 261 -1.14 4.45 -0.38
N ALA A 262 -0.57 3.32 0.04
CA ALA A 262 0.82 2.97 -0.23
C ALA A 262 1.10 2.65 -1.70
N LEU A 263 0.09 2.47 -2.56
CA LEU A 263 0.30 2.33 -4.01
C LEU A 263 0.96 3.59 -4.62
N ASN A 264 0.87 4.73 -3.92
CA ASN A 264 1.61 5.93 -4.28
C ASN A 264 3.13 5.72 -4.36
N LYS A 265 3.69 4.72 -3.66
CA LYS A 265 5.11 4.35 -3.74
C LYS A 265 5.55 4.06 -5.18
N VAL A 266 4.66 3.49 -6.00
CA VAL A 266 4.96 3.25 -7.42
C VAL A 266 5.23 4.57 -8.14
N ALA A 267 4.34 5.56 -7.97
CA ALA A 267 4.52 6.87 -8.59
C ALA A 267 5.77 7.61 -8.06
N VAL A 268 5.99 7.58 -6.74
CA VAL A 268 7.17 8.19 -6.11
C VAL A 268 8.46 7.53 -6.60
N GLY A 269 8.53 6.20 -6.59
CA GLY A 269 9.68 5.43 -7.07
C GLY A 269 10.01 5.74 -8.52
N LEU A 270 9.01 5.86 -9.39
CA LEU A 270 9.16 6.19 -10.81
C LEU A 270 9.36 7.70 -11.06
N GLY A 271 9.20 8.57 -10.05
CA GLY A 271 9.28 10.03 -10.20
C GLY A 271 8.07 10.64 -10.89
N ALA A 272 6.94 9.95 -10.89
CA ALA A 272 5.68 10.33 -11.53
C ALA A 272 4.65 10.94 -10.56
N ASP A 273 5.09 11.41 -9.39
CA ASP A 273 4.28 11.94 -8.30
C ASP A 273 4.19 13.47 -8.29
N ALA A 274 4.31 14.13 -9.43
CA ALA A 274 4.20 15.59 -9.50
C ALA A 274 2.81 16.06 -9.03
N ALA A 275 2.78 17.11 -8.20
CA ALA A 275 1.53 17.75 -7.81
C ALA A 275 0.84 18.36 -9.04
N HIS A 276 -0.48 18.37 -9.04
CA HIS A 276 -1.25 18.99 -10.12
C HIS A 276 -1.23 20.54 -10.02
N VAL A 277 -1.04 21.06 -8.79
CA VAL A 277 -0.99 22.50 -8.51
C VAL A 277 0.43 22.93 -8.19
N ALA A 278 0.81 24.13 -8.60
CA ALA A 278 2.13 24.70 -8.35
C ALA A 278 2.31 25.12 -6.88
N GLU A 279 1.24 25.62 -6.26
CA GLU A 279 1.19 26.08 -4.88
C GLU A 279 -0.15 25.71 -4.23
N GLY A 280 -0.15 25.56 -2.90
CA GLY A 280 -1.35 25.27 -2.13
C GLY A 280 -1.77 23.80 -2.18
N VAL A 281 -3.09 23.60 -2.07
CA VAL A 281 -3.73 22.26 -2.06
C VAL A 281 -4.84 22.20 -3.09
N GLU A 282 -5.07 21.02 -3.62
CA GLU A 282 -6.15 20.68 -4.53
C GLU A 282 -7.17 19.81 -3.80
N LEU A 283 -8.46 20.12 -3.98
CA LEU A 283 -9.53 19.32 -3.40
C LEU A 283 -9.88 18.15 -4.30
N TYR A 284 -10.13 17.00 -3.67
CA TYR A 284 -10.62 15.81 -4.35
C TYR A 284 -11.75 15.14 -3.58
N GLU A 285 -12.53 14.35 -4.26
CA GLU A 285 -13.52 13.44 -3.68
C GLU A 285 -13.38 12.05 -4.27
N VAL A 286 -13.85 11.06 -3.52
CA VAL A 286 -14.04 9.69 -4.00
C VAL A 286 -15.49 9.54 -4.44
N ALA A 287 -15.71 9.17 -5.69
CA ALA A 287 -17.04 8.88 -6.21
C ALA A 287 -17.57 7.52 -5.70
N PRO A 288 -18.88 7.25 -5.80
CA PRO A 288 -19.44 5.97 -5.35
C PRO A 288 -18.87 4.73 -6.03
N ASP A 289 -18.29 4.88 -7.23
CA ASP A 289 -17.60 3.80 -7.96
C ASP A 289 -16.11 3.66 -7.59
N GLY A 290 -15.65 4.40 -6.57
CA GLY A 290 -14.27 4.43 -6.10
C GLY A 290 -13.31 5.27 -6.95
N SER A 291 -13.78 5.93 -8.03
CA SER A 291 -12.96 6.84 -8.82
C SER A 291 -12.65 8.13 -8.07
N LEU A 292 -11.52 8.77 -8.44
CA LEU A 292 -11.09 10.03 -7.83
C LEU A 292 -11.43 11.20 -8.75
N HIS A 293 -12.10 12.19 -8.20
CA HIS A 293 -12.41 13.47 -8.87
C HIS A 293 -11.57 14.56 -8.25
N TYR A 294 -10.79 15.25 -9.06
CA TYR A 294 -9.85 16.29 -8.67
C TYR A 294 -10.33 17.68 -9.11
N GLY A 295 -9.65 18.74 -8.61
CA GLY A 295 -9.90 20.12 -9.04
C GLY A 295 -11.25 20.65 -8.61
N LEU A 296 -11.72 20.23 -7.43
CA LEU A 296 -13.02 20.64 -6.91
C LEU A 296 -12.93 22.02 -6.25
N ASP A 297 -13.99 22.82 -6.38
CA ASP A 297 -14.08 24.10 -5.69
C ASP A 297 -14.33 23.90 -4.19
N PRO A 298 -13.79 24.76 -3.32
CA PRO A 298 -14.25 24.88 -1.94
C PRO A 298 -15.73 25.27 -1.94
N ASP A 299 -16.51 24.68 -1.02
CA ASP A 299 -17.94 25.05 -0.82
C ASP A 299 -18.08 26.45 -0.27
#